data_46045847050f5dd44fb448094b75ab02
#
_entry.id   46045847050f5dd44fb448094b75ab02
#
_cell.length_a   1.000
_cell.length_b   1.000
_cell.length_c   1.000
_cell.angle_alpha   90.00
_cell.angle_beta   90.00
_cell.angle_gamma   90.00
#
_symmetry.space_group_name_H-M   'P 1'
#
loop_
_entity.id
_entity.type
_entity.pdbx_description
1 polymer ?
#
loop_
_entity_poly.entity_id
_entity_poly.type
_entity_poly.pdbx_seq_one_letter_code
_entity_poly.pdbx_strand_id
1 'polypeptide(L)'
;MSYGVFSEFYDALTANVSYDTVSQVLSSLLTRYGKSRGLLLDLACGTGSVSVRLAKKGYEVIGVDLSPEMLSEAQNKAYSAGQNILFLCQDMTALDLYGTVDAAVCTLDGLCHLPDEESVFAALRKVSLFMNPGGVFLFDVNSVYKHRAVLGNNTFVYDTDDVYCVWQNTLLSDGVTVQMDLDFFEPVSDEGDYVRQSERFTERAYPRETLEAMLKKAGFTVLDVFDGY
;
A
#
# COMPACT_ATOMS: atom_id res chain seq x y z
N MET A 1 -13.52 0.90 0.30
CA MET A 1 -13.35 -0.43 -0.32
C MET A 1 -13.13 -1.42 0.79
N SER A 2 -13.74 -2.58 0.73
CA SER A 2 -13.48 -3.68 1.65
C SER A 2 -12.68 -4.71 0.87
N TYR A 3 -11.49 -5.06 1.33
CA TYR A 3 -10.70 -6.18 0.80
C TYR A 3 -11.04 -7.42 1.63
N GLY A 4 -12.26 -7.98 1.43
CA GLY A 4 -12.70 -9.14 2.20
C GLY A 4 -11.88 -10.38 1.88
N VAL A 5 -12.10 -10.95 0.71
CA VAL A 5 -11.43 -12.18 0.26
C VAL A 5 -9.99 -11.93 -0.16
N PHE A 6 -9.72 -10.79 -0.78
CA PHE A 6 -8.38 -10.45 -1.24
C PHE A 6 -7.37 -10.41 -0.09
N SER A 7 -7.77 -9.99 1.13
CA SER A 7 -6.90 -9.96 2.29
C SER A 7 -6.37 -11.34 2.69
N GLU A 8 -7.18 -12.38 2.53
CA GLU A 8 -6.82 -13.77 2.88
C GLU A 8 -5.72 -14.31 1.96
N PHE A 9 -5.79 -13.95 0.67
CA PHE A 9 -4.85 -14.44 -0.35
C PHE A 9 -3.79 -13.41 -0.75
N TYR A 10 -3.81 -12.20 -0.16
CA TYR A 10 -2.94 -11.10 -0.57
C TYR A 10 -1.46 -11.49 -0.56
N ASP A 11 -0.99 -12.08 0.52
CA ASP A 11 0.42 -12.46 0.65
C ASP A 11 0.83 -13.55 -0.35
N ALA A 12 -0.06 -14.50 -0.68
CA ALA A 12 0.19 -15.52 -1.70
C ALA A 12 0.26 -14.90 -3.10
N LEU A 13 -0.66 -13.98 -3.42
CA LEU A 13 -0.69 -13.30 -4.72
C LEU A 13 0.45 -12.28 -4.90
N THR A 14 1.00 -11.77 -3.80
CA THR A 14 2.14 -10.85 -3.79
C THR A 14 3.47 -11.53 -3.42
N ALA A 15 3.55 -12.87 -3.50
CA ALA A 15 4.77 -13.63 -3.19
C ALA A 15 5.97 -13.25 -4.07
N ASN A 16 5.74 -12.66 -5.25
CA ASN A 16 6.75 -12.10 -6.13
C ASN A 16 7.33 -10.76 -5.64
N VAL A 17 6.69 -10.11 -4.66
CA VAL A 17 7.19 -8.87 -4.05
C VAL A 17 8.28 -9.20 -3.04
N SER A 18 9.49 -8.71 -3.27
CA SER A 18 10.56 -8.81 -2.28
C SER A 18 10.39 -7.78 -1.18
N TYR A 19 9.54 -8.07 -0.19
CA TYR A 19 9.31 -7.18 0.97
C TYR A 19 10.61 -6.87 1.74
N ASP A 20 11.58 -7.78 1.71
CA ASP A 20 12.90 -7.55 2.32
C ASP A 20 13.67 -6.47 1.56
N THR A 21 13.65 -6.51 0.22
CA THR A 21 14.24 -5.46 -0.62
C THR A 21 13.54 -4.12 -0.38
N VAL A 22 12.20 -4.09 -0.44
CA VAL A 22 11.40 -2.87 -0.18
C VAL A 22 11.78 -2.26 1.17
N SER A 23 11.73 -3.04 2.25
CA SER A 23 12.05 -2.55 3.59
C SER A 23 13.52 -2.11 3.74
N GLN A 24 14.44 -2.75 3.01
CA GLN A 24 15.86 -2.36 3.00
C GLN A 24 16.06 -1.01 2.30
N VAL A 25 15.42 -0.81 1.14
CA VAL A 25 15.47 0.46 0.40
C VAL A 25 14.87 1.58 1.25
N LEU A 26 13.66 1.37 1.81
CA LEU A 26 13.01 2.36 2.67
C LEU A 26 13.89 2.75 3.86
N SER A 27 14.43 1.78 4.59
CA SER A 27 15.27 2.09 5.76
C SER A 27 16.59 2.78 5.38
N SER A 28 17.15 2.46 4.21
CA SER A 28 18.34 3.12 3.68
C SER A 28 18.08 4.57 3.30
N LEU A 29 16.94 4.83 2.62
CA LEU A 29 16.52 6.19 2.29
C LEU A 29 16.18 7.00 3.54
N LEU A 30 15.42 6.44 4.48
CA LEU A 30 15.12 7.11 5.75
C LEU A 30 16.41 7.47 6.50
N THR A 31 17.40 6.57 6.56
CA THR A 31 18.70 6.83 7.17
C THR A 31 19.46 7.93 6.43
N ARG A 32 19.47 7.92 5.10
CA ARG A 32 20.09 8.96 4.26
C ARG A 32 19.55 10.35 4.57
N TYR A 33 18.26 10.45 4.90
CA TYR A 33 17.61 11.71 5.28
C TYR A 33 17.55 11.94 6.81
N GLY A 34 18.36 11.24 7.58
CA GLY A 34 18.50 11.44 9.02
C GLY A 34 17.38 10.86 9.88
N LYS A 35 16.63 9.90 9.35
CA LYS A 35 15.51 9.22 10.02
C LYS A 35 15.81 7.72 10.22
N SER A 36 16.93 7.40 10.86
CA SER A 36 17.32 6.00 11.10
C SER A 36 16.52 5.29 12.21
N ARG A 37 15.76 6.04 12.98
CA ARG A 37 14.90 5.58 14.11
C ARG A 37 13.78 6.59 14.32
N GLY A 38 12.85 6.25 15.21
CA GLY A 38 11.75 7.12 15.65
C GLY A 38 10.40 6.53 15.31
N LEU A 39 9.38 7.33 15.51
CA LEU A 39 7.99 6.95 15.24
C LEU A 39 7.72 7.07 13.72
N LEU A 40 7.30 5.96 13.13
CA LEU A 40 7.07 5.83 11.70
C LEU A 40 5.62 5.45 11.42
N LEU A 41 4.96 6.21 10.57
CA LEU A 41 3.65 5.89 10.04
C LEU A 41 3.80 5.03 8.78
N ASP A 42 3.17 3.87 8.75
CA ASP A 42 2.99 3.04 7.54
C ASP A 42 1.53 3.20 7.09
N LEU A 43 1.32 4.02 6.06
CA LEU A 43 0.01 4.42 5.54
C LEU A 43 -0.40 3.46 4.41
N ALA A 44 -1.64 2.95 4.45
CA ALA A 44 -2.09 1.82 3.63
C ALA A 44 -1.19 0.59 3.85
N CYS A 45 -1.03 0.19 5.12
CA CYS A 45 -0.07 -0.84 5.50
C CYS A 45 -0.48 -2.27 5.09
N GLY A 46 -1.73 -2.47 4.62
CA GLY A 46 -2.26 -3.77 4.22
C GLY A 46 -2.07 -4.84 5.29
N THR A 47 -1.56 -6.00 4.91
CA THR A 47 -1.25 -7.12 5.81
C THR A 47 -0.01 -6.91 6.69
N GLY A 48 0.56 -5.70 6.72
CA GLY A 48 1.65 -5.31 7.62
C GLY A 48 3.02 -5.90 7.29
N SER A 49 3.21 -6.44 6.09
CA SER A 49 4.47 -7.09 5.70
C SER A 49 5.67 -6.13 5.71
N VAL A 50 5.46 -4.85 5.33
CA VAL A 50 6.47 -3.78 5.41
C VAL A 50 6.59 -3.28 6.85
N SER A 51 5.47 -3.04 7.53
CA SER A 51 5.41 -2.58 8.94
C SER A 51 6.27 -3.45 9.86
N VAL A 52 6.07 -4.77 9.81
CA VAL A 52 6.82 -5.73 10.64
C VAL A 52 8.32 -5.68 10.36
N ARG A 53 8.72 -5.56 9.11
CA ARG A 53 10.14 -5.48 8.72
C ARG A 53 10.79 -4.18 9.18
N LEU A 54 10.08 -3.07 9.11
CA LEU A 54 10.57 -1.78 9.61
C LEU A 54 10.66 -1.78 11.14
N ALA A 55 9.69 -2.39 11.83
CA ALA A 55 9.78 -2.57 13.28
C ALA A 55 10.99 -3.41 13.69
N LYS A 56 11.28 -4.51 12.98
CA LYS A 56 12.51 -5.31 13.19
C LYS A 56 13.80 -4.51 12.95
N LYS A 57 13.75 -3.46 12.17
CA LYS A 57 14.89 -2.53 11.94
C LYS A 57 15.00 -1.43 13.00
N GLY A 58 14.09 -1.40 13.99
CA GLY A 58 14.15 -0.53 15.17
C GLY A 58 13.32 0.74 15.06
N TYR A 59 12.35 0.82 14.13
CA TYR A 59 11.34 1.87 14.11
C TYR A 59 10.19 1.52 15.07
N GLU A 60 9.61 2.54 15.71
CA GLU A 60 8.31 2.42 16.36
C GLU A 60 7.25 2.65 15.29
N VAL A 61 6.46 1.62 14.95
CA VAL A 61 5.56 1.68 13.78
C VAL A 61 4.12 1.85 14.22
N ILE A 62 3.42 2.78 13.55
CA ILE A 62 1.96 2.86 13.50
C ILE A 62 1.54 2.46 12.09
N GLY A 63 0.81 1.34 11.95
CA GLY A 63 0.20 0.93 10.70
C GLY A 63 -1.22 1.46 10.57
N VAL A 64 -1.57 2.01 9.43
CA VAL A 64 -2.92 2.51 9.13
C VAL A 64 -3.41 1.88 7.84
N ASP A 65 -4.59 1.27 7.89
CA ASP A 65 -5.29 0.77 6.70
C ASP A 65 -6.79 0.97 6.85
N LEU A 66 -7.50 0.98 5.72
CA LEU A 66 -8.96 1.11 5.70
C LEU A 66 -9.66 -0.24 5.94
N SER A 67 -9.00 -1.38 5.61
CA SER A 67 -9.57 -2.71 5.74
C SER A 67 -9.28 -3.32 7.11
N PRO A 68 -10.31 -3.63 7.91
CA PRO A 68 -10.13 -4.35 9.16
C PRO A 68 -9.62 -5.78 8.95
N GLU A 69 -9.93 -6.41 7.80
CA GLU A 69 -9.45 -7.73 7.43
C GLU A 69 -7.93 -7.72 7.21
N MET A 70 -7.42 -6.77 6.43
CA MET A 70 -5.98 -6.55 6.25
C MET A 70 -5.28 -6.32 7.59
N LEU A 71 -5.87 -5.51 8.46
CA LEU A 71 -5.30 -5.23 9.78
C LEU A 71 -5.32 -6.43 10.73
N SER A 72 -6.29 -7.34 10.57
CA SER A 72 -6.30 -8.61 11.30
C SER A 72 -5.07 -9.46 10.94
N GLU A 73 -4.77 -9.58 9.65
CA GLU A 73 -3.57 -10.27 9.17
C GLU A 73 -2.28 -9.56 9.62
N ALA A 74 -2.27 -8.23 9.60
CA ALA A 74 -1.14 -7.43 10.08
C ALA A 74 -0.85 -7.67 11.57
N GLN A 75 -1.89 -7.74 12.41
CA GLN A 75 -1.76 -8.04 13.83
C GLN A 75 -1.22 -9.44 14.08
N ASN A 76 -1.76 -10.46 13.37
CA ASN A 76 -1.28 -11.84 13.45
C ASN A 76 0.20 -11.94 13.09
N LYS A 77 0.59 -11.26 12.01
CA LYS A 77 1.97 -11.22 11.50
C LYS A 77 2.92 -10.53 12.48
N ALA A 78 2.50 -9.38 13.05
CA ALA A 78 3.27 -8.65 14.05
C ALA A 78 3.46 -9.49 15.33
N TYR A 79 2.39 -10.12 15.82
CA TYR A 79 2.43 -11.00 16.99
C TYR A 79 3.39 -12.18 16.77
N SER A 80 3.28 -12.86 15.63
CA SER A 80 4.15 -14.00 15.27
C SER A 80 5.62 -13.58 15.14
N ALA A 81 5.87 -12.33 14.76
CA ALA A 81 7.21 -11.76 14.64
C ALA A 81 7.76 -11.19 15.96
N GLY A 82 6.98 -11.20 17.05
CA GLY A 82 7.34 -10.60 18.33
C GLY A 82 7.49 -9.08 18.27
N GLN A 83 6.75 -8.40 17.36
CA GLN A 83 6.78 -6.95 17.20
C GLN A 83 5.54 -6.32 17.82
N ASN A 84 5.74 -5.21 18.53
CA ASN A 84 4.64 -4.41 19.05
C ASN A 84 4.35 -3.24 18.12
N ILE A 85 3.31 -3.37 17.30
CA ILE A 85 2.90 -2.38 16.30
C ILE A 85 1.47 -1.95 16.63
N LEU A 86 1.22 -0.63 16.64
CA LEU A 86 -0.13 -0.10 16.75
C LEU A 86 -0.76 -0.07 15.35
N PHE A 87 -1.85 -0.83 15.17
CA PHE A 87 -2.64 -0.79 13.94
C PHE A 87 -3.94 -0.03 14.16
N LEU A 88 -4.27 0.89 13.23
CA LEU A 88 -5.45 1.74 13.27
C LEU A 88 -6.26 1.57 11.98
N CYS A 89 -7.55 1.24 12.12
CA CYS A 89 -8.47 1.18 10.99
C CYS A 89 -8.98 2.58 10.69
N GLN A 90 -8.37 3.26 9.70
CA GLN A 90 -8.71 4.64 9.32
C GLN A 90 -8.57 4.84 7.82
N ASP A 91 -9.41 5.75 7.29
CA ASP A 91 -9.24 6.30 5.95
C ASP A 91 -8.06 7.29 5.96
N MET A 92 -7.10 7.11 5.05
CA MET A 92 -5.94 7.99 4.94
C MET A 92 -6.31 9.44 4.62
N THR A 93 -7.46 9.71 4.00
CA THR A 93 -7.97 11.06 3.73
C THR A 93 -8.51 11.74 4.98
N ALA A 94 -8.86 10.95 6.00
CA ALA A 94 -9.39 11.39 7.28
C ALA A 94 -8.46 11.03 8.46
N LEU A 95 -7.19 10.69 8.19
CA LEU A 95 -6.20 10.31 9.20
C LEU A 95 -6.25 11.20 10.43
N ASP A 96 -6.26 10.58 11.61
CA ASP A 96 -6.25 11.26 12.91
C ASP A 96 -5.35 10.50 13.88
N LEU A 97 -4.25 11.14 14.29
CA LEU A 97 -3.27 10.58 15.21
C LEU A 97 -3.20 11.42 16.49
N TYR A 98 -2.88 10.80 17.61
CA TYR A 98 -2.71 11.49 18.90
C TYR A 98 -1.47 12.41 18.96
N GLY A 99 -0.54 12.29 18.02
CA GLY A 99 0.70 13.04 17.97
C GLY A 99 1.32 13.02 16.59
N THR A 100 2.53 13.52 16.50
CA THR A 100 3.27 13.61 15.25
C THR A 100 4.29 12.49 15.10
N VAL A 101 4.61 12.14 13.86
CA VAL A 101 5.57 11.09 13.50
C VAL A 101 6.85 11.70 12.90
N ASP A 102 7.96 10.98 13.01
CA ASP A 102 9.26 11.41 12.48
C ASP A 102 9.41 11.10 10.99
N ALA A 103 8.73 10.05 10.55
CA ALA A 103 8.70 9.63 9.16
C ALA A 103 7.36 8.98 8.80
N ALA A 104 7.04 8.94 7.52
CA ALA A 104 5.92 8.16 6.99
C ALA A 104 6.36 7.40 5.74
N VAL A 105 5.73 6.26 5.52
CA VAL A 105 5.83 5.48 4.29
C VAL A 105 4.42 5.17 3.76
N CYS A 106 4.26 5.04 2.44
CA CYS A 106 3.07 4.53 1.79
C CYS A 106 3.54 3.73 0.57
N THR A 107 3.52 2.43 0.65
CA THR A 107 4.18 1.54 -0.31
C THR A 107 3.19 0.68 -1.08
N LEU A 108 3.68 0.05 -2.15
CA LEU A 108 2.90 -0.83 -3.00
C LEU A 108 1.64 -0.11 -3.53
N ASP A 109 1.91 1.07 -4.12
CA ASP A 109 0.91 1.92 -4.79
C ASP A 109 -0.31 2.34 -3.96
N GLY A 110 -0.20 2.35 -2.62
CA GLY A 110 -1.29 2.69 -1.71
C GLY A 110 -2.03 4.00 -2.07
N LEU A 111 -1.34 5.03 -2.55
CA LEU A 111 -1.97 6.27 -3.02
C LEU A 111 -2.78 6.09 -4.31
N CYS A 112 -2.49 5.08 -5.13
CA CYS A 112 -3.21 4.81 -6.38
C CYS A 112 -4.63 4.28 -6.14
N HIS A 113 -4.92 3.76 -4.95
CA HIS A 113 -6.27 3.34 -4.55
C HIS A 113 -7.21 4.52 -4.28
N LEU A 114 -6.70 5.75 -4.18
CA LEU A 114 -7.53 6.95 -4.06
C LEU A 114 -8.11 7.32 -5.43
N PRO A 115 -9.43 7.67 -5.51
CA PRO A 115 -10.13 7.77 -6.78
C PRO A 115 -9.79 9.04 -7.59
N ASP A 116 -9.34 10.09 -6.93
CA ASP A 116 -9.17 11.41 -7.53
C ASP A 116 -8.09 12.25 -6.83
N GLU A 117 -7.74 13.37 -7.46
CA GLU A 117 -6.72 14.30 -6.97
C GLU A 117 -7.11 14.98 -5.65
N GLU A 118 -8.40 15.17 -5.40
CA GLU A 118 -8.89 15.77 -4.16
C GLU A 118 -8.64 14.84 -2.98
N SER A 119 -8.90 13.55 -3.15
CA SER A 119 -8.64 12.50 -2.16
C SER A 119 -7.13 12.34 -1.89
N VAL A 120 -6.30 12.33 -2.95
CA VAL A 120 -4.83 12.30 -2.78
C VAL A 120 -4.35 13.54 -2.03
N PHE A 121 -4.83 14.70 -2.42
CA PHE A 121 -4.45 15.94 -1.73
C PHE A 121 -4.89 15.96 -0.26
N ALA A 122 -6.08 15.44 0.05
CA ALA A 122 -6.55 15.29 1.43
C ALA A 122 -5.62 14.37 2.24
N ALA A 123 -5.25 13.22 1.71
CA ALA A 123 -4.31 12.30 2.35
C ALA A 123 -2.93 12.95 2.56
N LEU A 124 -2.37 13.61 1.55
CA LEU A 124 -1.09 14.31 1.67
C LEU A 124 -1.13 15.42 2.75
N ARG A 125 -2.23 16.16 2.83
CA ARG A 125 -2.42 17.17 3.87
C ARG A 125 -2.48 16.56 5.27
N LYS A 126 -3.12 15.41 5.41
CA LYS A 126 -3.19 14.69 6.69
C LYS A 126 -1.82 14.18 7.12
N VAL A 127 -1.05 13.58 6.21
CA VAL A 127 0.31 13.18 6.50
C VAL A 127 1.16 14.39 6.92
N SER A 128 1.05 15.51 6.18
CA SER A 128 1.77 16.76 6.53
C SER A 128 1.40 17.30 7.90
N LEU A 129 0.12 17.24 8.28
CA LEU A 129 -0.37 17.70 9.59
C LEU A 129 0.26 16.93 10.75
N PHE A 130 0.39 15.62 10.59
CA PHE A 130 0.94 14.73 11.62
C PHE A 130 2.45 14.47 11.49
N MET A 131 3.13 15.16 10.59
CA MET A 131 4.59 15.04 10.43
C MET A 131 5.33 16.03 11.33
N ASN A 132 6.35 15.57 12.03
CA ASN A 132 7.29 16.46 12.72
C ASN A 132 8.01 17.40 11.72
N PRO A 133 8.36 18.64 12.11
CA PRO A 133 9.19 19.47 11.26
C PRO A 133 10.47 18.75 10.82
N GLY A 134 10.76 18.76 9.52
CA GLY A 134 11.88 18.01 8.92
C GLY A 134 11.64 16.50 8.87
N GLY A 135 10.40 16.04 9.06
CA GLY A 135 9.99 14.65 8.81
C GLY A 135 10.13 14.28 7.33
N VAL A 136 10.18 12.98 7.04
CA VAL A 136 10.38 12.45 5.69
C VAL A 136 9.20 11.53 5.35
N PHE A 137 8.61 11.75 4.18
CA PHE A 137 7.58 10.89 3.63
C PHE A 137 8.11 10.20 2.37
N LEU A 138 8.15 8.87 2.39
CA LEU A 138 8.50 8.02 1.25
C LEU A 138 7.24 7.32 0.75
N PHE A 139 6.99 7.38 -0.54
CA PHE A 139 5.88 6.63 -1.13
C PHE A 139 6.22 6.23 -2.56
N ASP A 140 5.54 5.21 -3.04
CA ASP A 140 5.58 4.83 -4.44
C ASP A 140 4.20 5.01 -5.09
N VAL A 141 4.20 5.07 -6.39
CA VAL A 141 2.99 5.12 -7.22
C VAL A 141 3.22 4.41 -8.55
N ASN A 142 2.17 3.83 -9.07
CA ASN A 142 2.16 3.34 -10.44
C ASN A 142 2.20 4.51 -11.44
N SER A 143 3.10 4.43 -12.40
CA SER A 143 3.17 5.44 -13.47
C SER A 143 2.00 5.28 -14.45
N VAL A 144 1.63 6.37 -15.13
CA VAL A 144 0.64 6.34 -16.23
C VAL A 144 1.07 5.34 -17.32
N TYR A 145 2.38 5.19 -17.56
CA TYR A 145 2.90 4.19 -18.48
C TYR A 145 2.58 2.76 -17.99
N LYS A 146 2.81 2.46 -16.70
CA LYS A 146 2.50 1.13 -16.13
C LYS A 146 1.01 0.81 -16.27
N HIS A 147 0.12 1.77 -16.00
CA HIS A 147 -1.32 1.59 -16.15
C HIS A 147 -1.72 1.31 -17.60
N ARG A 148 -1.13 2.01 -18.58
CA ARG A 148 -1.49 1.86 -20.00
C ARG A 148 -0.84 0.67 -20.69
N ALA A 149 0.45 0.45 -20.43
CA ALA A 149 1.25 -0.49 -21.20
C ALA A 149 1.42 -1.86 -20.53
N VAL A 150 1.28 -1.92 -19.19
CA VAL A 150 1.53 -3.14 -18.42
C VAL A 150 0.26 -3.70 -17.80
N LEU A 151 -0.50 -2.88 -17.09
CA LEU A 151 -1.69 -3.33 -16.38
C LEU A 151 -2.94 -3.32 -17.23
N GLY A 152 -3.12 -2.27 -18.04
CA GLY A 152 -4.35 -2.02 -18.77
C GLY A 152 -4.69 -3.12 -19.78
N ASN A 153 -5.95 -3.60 -19.71
CA ASN A 153 -6.52 -4.64 -20.59
C ASN A 153 -5.74 -5.97 -20.60
N ASN A 154 -4.99 -6.24 -19.53
CA ASN A 154 -4.29 -7.50 -19.32
C ASN A 154 -5.04 -8.40 -18.34
N THR A 155 -4.77 -9.70 -18.44
CA THR A 155 -5.24 -10.71 -17.48
C THR A 155 -4.03 -11.43 -16.90
N PHE A 156 -3.98 -11.51 -15.58
CA PHE A 156 -2.97 -12.26 -14.85
C PHE A 156 -3.65 -13.46 -14.19
N VAL A 157 -2.95 -14.59 -14.16
CA VAL A 157 -3.44 -15.81 -13.54
C VAL A 157 -2.42 -16.22 -12.49
N TYR A 158 -2.89 -16.46 -11.30
CA TYR A 158 -2.11 -17.00 -10.19
C TYR A 158 -2.65 -18.38 -9.84
N ASP A 159 -1.77 -19.37 -9.84
CA ASP A 159 -2.05 -20.74 -9.48
C ASP A 159 -1.16 -21.07 -8.28
N THR A 160 -1.77 -21.14 -7.11
CA THR A 160 -1.10 -21.42 -5.84
C THR A 160 -1.74 -22.63 -5.16
N ASP A 161 -1.11 -23.16 -4.13
CA ASP A 161 -1.68 -24.28 -3.37
C ASP A 161 -3.00 -23.91 -2.68
N ASP A 162 -3.21 -22.63 -2.33
CA ASP A 162 -4.34 -22.14 -1.56
C ASP A 162 -5.48 -21.59 -2.43
N VAL A 163 -5.15 -21.03 -3.61
CA VAL A 163 -6.12 -20.34 -4.45
C VAL A 163 -5.69 -20.29 -5.92
N TYR A 164 -6.65 -20.48 -6.81
CA TYR A 164 -6.51 -20.10 -8.22
C TYR A 164 -7.21 -18.76 -8.44
N CYS A 165 -6.45 -17.74 -8.86
CA CYS A 165 -6.97 -16.39 -9.04
C CYS A 165 -6.83 -15.94 -10.49
N VAL A 166 -7.94 -15.45 -11.05
CA VAL A 166 -7.95 -14.75 -12.34
C VAL A 166 -8.12 -13.26 -12.07
N TRP A 167 -7.09 -12.49 -12.36
CA TRP A 167 -7.03 -11.04 -12.18
C TRP A 167 -7.13 -10.35 -13.52
N GLN A 168 -8.30 -9.83 -13.85
CA GLN A 168 -8.58 -9.19 -15.12
C GLN A 168 -8.60 -7.66 -14.95
N ASN A 169 -7.82 -6.97 -15.76
CA ASN A 169 -7.71 -5.52 -15.75
C ASN A 169 -8.40 -4.89 -16.96
N THR A 170 -9.10 -3.78 -16.71
CA THR A 170 -9.70 -2.95 -17.75
C THR A 170 -9.21 -1.50 -17.60
N LEU A 171 -8.52 -0.98 -18.59
CA LEU A 171 -8.16 0.45 -18.65
C LEU A 171 -9.42 1.26 -18.97
N LEU A 172 -9.79 2.18 -18.08
CA LEU A 172 -10.96 3.02 -18.27
C LEU A 172 -10.71 4.13 -19.33
N SER A 173 -11.78 4.78 -19.77
CA SER A 173 -11.75 5.76 -20.84
C SER A 173 -10.92 7.03 -20.55
N ASP A 174 -10.64 7.32 -19.26
CA ASP A 174 -9.76 8.41 -18.84
C ASP A 174 -8.27 8.11 -19.11
N GLY A 175 -7.94 6.86 -19.42
CA GLY A 175 -6.61 6.41 -19.76
C GLY A 175 -5.59 6.43 -18.62
N VAL A 176 -6.04 6.56 -17.38
CA VAL A 176 -5.20 6.57 -16.16
C VAL A 176 -5.74 5.69 -15.06
N THR A 177 -7.01 5.31 -15.12
CA THR A 177 -7.65 4.42 -14.15
C THR A 177 -7.73 3.01 -14.71
N VAL A 178 -7.30 2.03 -13.93
CA VAL A 178 -7.45 0.60 -14.22
C VAL A 178 -8.46 0.03 -13.24
N GLN A 179 -9.53 -0.57 -13.77
CA GLN A 179 -10.44 -1.40 -12.98
C GLN A 179 -9.87 -2.81 -12.92
N MET A 180 -9.85 -3.37 -11.74
CA MET A 180 -9.35 -4.70 -11.44
C MET A 180 -10.51 -5.58 -10.98
N ASP A 181 -10.78 -6.64 -11.72
CA ASP A 181 -11.76 -7.67 -11.42
C ASP A 181 -11.00 -8.95 -11.07
N LEU A 182 -11.14 -9.41 -9.82
CA LEU A 182 -10.48 -10.60 -9.31
C LEU A 182 -11.52 -11.69 -9.05
N ASP A 183 -11.30 -12.84 -9.63
CA ASP A 183 -12.04 -14.07 -9.34
C ASP A 183 -11.13 -15.06 -8.63
N PHE A 184 -11.49 -15.39 -7.40
CA PHE A 184 -10.80 -16.37 -6.56
C PHE A 184 -11.55 -17.68 -6.60
N PHE A 185 -10.84 -18.77 -6.79
CA PHE A 185 -11.37 -20.12 -6.73
C PHE A 185 -10.60 -20.87 -5.64
N GLU A 186 -11.24 -21.02 -4.49
CA GLU A 186 -10.68 -21.66 -3.31
C GLU A 186 -11.09 -23.14 -3.32
N PRO A 187 -10.13 -24.10 -3.24
CA PRO A 187 -10.45 -25.52 -3.16
C PRO A 187 -11.12 -25.82 -1.81
N VAL A 188 -12.25 -26.49 -1.83
CA VAL A 188 -13.01 -26.84 -0.62
C VAL A 188 -13.06 -28.34 -0.35
N SER A 189 -12.59 -29.16 -1.29
CA SER A 189 -12.49 -30.61 -1.14
C SER A 189 -11.39 -31.21 -2.00
N ASP A 190 -10.92 -32.39 -1.62
CA ASP A 190 -9.97 -33.20 -2.42
C ASP A 190 -10.60 -33.73 -3.71
N GLU A 191 -11.93 -33.62 -3.85
CA GLU A 191 -12.69 -34.10 -5.02
C GLU A 191 -12.73 -33.09 -6.18
N GLY A 192 -12.12 -31.92 -6.00
CA GLY A 192 -11.98 -30.87 -7.03
C GLY A 192 -13.13 -29.86 -7.04
N ASP A 193 -13.85 -29.72 -5.93
CA ASP A 193 -14.82 -28.64 -5.75
C ASP A 193 -14.15 -27.35 -5.36
N TYR A 194 -14.67 -26.24 -5.91
CA TYR A 194 -14.19 -24.88 -5.64
C TYR A 194 -15.31 -23.96 -5.24
N VAL A 195 -15.03 -23.05 -4.30
CA VAL A 195 -15.88 -21.88 -4.06
C VAL A 195 -15.30 -20.69 -4.83
N ARG A 196 -16.13 -20.04 -5.64
CA ARG A 196 -15.78 -18.81 -6.33
C ARG A 196 -16.20 -17.60 -5.51
N GLN A 197 -15.27 -16.70 -5.30
CA GLN A 197 -15.50 -15.38 -4.73
C GLN A 197 -14.95 -14.32 -5.68
N SER A 198 -15.53 -13.13 -5.69
CA SER A 198 -15.11 -12.08 -6.64
C SER A 198 -14.99 -10.75 -5.92
N GLU A 199 -13.96 -10.00 -6.25
CA GLU A 199 -13.78 -8.63 -5.80
C GLU A 199 -13.50 -7.71 -6.97
N ARG A 200 -13.83 -6.42 -6.79
CA ARG A 200 -13.56 -5.37 -7.75
C ARG A 200 -13.09 -4.12 -7.05
N PHE A 201 -12.01 -3.56 -7.56
CA PHE A 201 -11.52 -2.24 -7.16
C PHE A 201 -10.88 -1.50 -8.33
N THR A 202 -10.47 -0.27 -8.10
CA THR A 202 -9.81 0.56 -9.12
C THR A 202 -8.54 1.16 -8.54
N GLU A 203 -7.54 1.29 -9.39
CA GLU A 203 -6.35 2.09 -9.16
C GLU A 203 -6.26 3.21 -10.18
N ARG A 204 -5.80 4.36 -9.73
CA ARG A 204 -5.59 5.53 -10.56
C ARG A 204 -4.13 5.97 -10.55
N ALA A 205 -3.52 6.08 -11.72
CA ALA A 205 -2.20 6.69 -11.87
C ALA A 205 -2.31 8.21 -11.95
N TYR A 206 -1.39 8.88 -11.26
CA TYR A 206 -1.30 10.33 -11.24
C TYR A 206 -0.03 10.78 -11.95
N PRO A 207 -0.10 11.73 -12.92
CA PRO A 207 1.08 12.30 -13.52
C PRO A 207 2.03 12.90 -12.49
N ARG A 208 3.34 12.78 -12.71
CA ARG A 208 4.37 13.27 -11.79
C ARG A 208 4.18 14.74 -11.46
N GLU A 209 3.93 15.57 -12.45
CA GLU A 209 3.75 17.02 -12.28
C GLU A 209 2.54 17.33 -11.38
N THR A 210 1.47 16.54 -11.49
CA THR A 210 0.28 16.66 -10.63
C THR A 210 0.62 16.31 -9.19
N LEU A 211 1.34 15.19 -8.96
CA LEU A 211 1.77 14.78 -7.62
C LEU A 211 2.71 15.82 -6.99
N GLU A 212 3.71 16.31 -7.72
CA GLU A 212 4.64 17.33 -7.22
C GLU A 212 3.92 18.64 -6.86
N ALA A 213 2.91 19.05 -7.66
CA ALA A 213 2.09 20.22 -7.35
C ALA A 213 1.27 20.02 -6.06
N MET A 214 0.65 18.84 -5.89
CA MET A 214 -0.12 18.50 -4.68
C MET A 214 0.77 18.41 -3.44
N LEU A 215 1.95 17.80 -3.54
CA LEU A 215 2.94 17.73 -2.45
C LEU A 215 3.35 19.12 -1.99
N LYS A 216 3.72 19.99 -2.93
CA LYS A 216 4.09 21.38 -2.63
C LYS A 216 2.95 22.14 -1.94
N LYS A 217 1.71 21.97 -2.42
CA LYS A 217 0.51 22.60 -1.84
C LYS A 217 0.19 22.04 -0.45
N ALA A 218 0.53 20.76 -0.18
CA ALA A 218 0.38 20.13 1.13
C ALA A 218 1.52 20.48 2.12
N GLY A 219 2.56 21.22 1.67
CA GLY A 219 3.68 21.66 2.52
C GLY A 219 4.93 20.80 2.44
N PHE A 220 4.98 19.86 1.50
CA PHE A 220 6.17 19.05 1.26
C PHE A 220 7.13 19.69 0.26
N THR A 221 8.40 19.36 0.39
CA THR A 221 9.43 19.60 -0.61
C THR A 221 9.88 18.25 -1.16
N VAL A 222 9.78 18.05 -2.47
CA VAL A 222 10.30 16.84 -3.13
C VAL A 222 11.82 16.87 -3.07
N LEU A 223 12.41 15.86 -2.46
CA LEU A 223 13.86 15.74 -2.29
C LEU A 223 14.48 14.94 -3.44
N ASP A 224 13.91 13.78 -3.73
CA ASP A 224 14.37 12.87 -4.78
C ASP A 224 13.19 12.10 -5.39
N VAL A 225 13.41 11.58 -6.61
CA VAL A 225 12.49 10.67 -7.30
C VAL A 225 13.33 9.53 -7.88
N PHE A 226 12.89 8.30 -7.62
CA PHE A 226 13.58 7.07 -8.01
C PHE A 226 12.71 6.25 -8.97
N ASP A 227 13.32 5.37 -9.73
CA ASP A 227 12.64 4.41 -10.60
C ASP A 227 12.63 3.03 -9.92
N GLY A 228 11.57 2.76 -9.17
CA GLY A 228 11.36 1.52 -8.44
C GLY A 228 12.23 1.34 -7.18
N TYR A 229 12.26 0.09 -6.68
CA TYR A 229 13.01 -0.34 -5.49
C TYR A 229 14.35 -0.99 -5.82
#